data_430a9392d6d9a7bc4f069828b111f5fd
#
_entry.id   430a9392d6d9a7bc4f069828b111f5fd
#
_cell.length_a   1.000
_cell.length_b   1.000
_cell.length_c   1.000
_cell.angle_alpha   90.00
_cell.angle_beta   90.00
_cell.angle_gamma   90.00
#
_symmetry.space_group_name_H-M   'P 1'
#
loop_
_entity.id
_entity.type
_entity.pdbx_description
1 polymer ?
#
loop_
_entity_poly.entity_id
_entity_poly.type
_entity_poly.pdbx_seq_one_letter_code
_entity_poly.pdbx_strand_id
1 'polypeptide(L)'
;MSLGFWNCATTRTSDFVVSVKTEPDGTSWFSLNSDGSRGDLIKINGGGYRMPSSPETLREKVVDEYGNIRSEEQGYMQGADVFNFVIREIPRDIKRLAEWSGEDLQGLDYYVFHQANNFINTYLAKKLRLDAERIPSTIAKFGN
;
A
#
# COMPACT_ATOMS: atom_id res chain seq x y z
N MET A 1 17.94 8.73 -9.26
CA MET A 1 16.89 7.70 -9.48
C MET A 1 16.01 7.55 -8.26
N SER A 2 14.73 7.33 -8.40
CA SER A 2 13.82 7.13 -7.26
C SER A 2 12.91 5.93 -7.49
N LEU A 3 12.62 5.20 -6.41
CA LEU A 3 11.61 4.15 -6.37
C LEU A 3 10.40 4.68 -5.63
N GLY A 4 9.24 4.65 -6.27
CA GLY A 4 7.96 5.02 -5.68
C GLY A 4 7.04 3.82 -5.51
N PHE A 5 6.35 3.75 -4.38
CA PHE A 5 5.33 2.75 -4.11
C PHE A 5 4.03 3.44 -3.71
N TRP A 6 2.96 3.07 -4.37
CA TRP A 6 1.61 3.56 -4.10
C TRP A 6 0.67 2.38 -3.91
N ASN A 7 -0.11 2.43 -2.86
CA ASN A 7 -1.21 1.49 -2.64
C ASN A 7 -2.53 2.25 -2.80
N CYS A 8 -3.38 1.79 -3.69
CA CYS A 8 -4.74 2.33 -3.84
C CYS A 8 -5.75 1.19 -3.69
N ALA A 9 -6.52 1.22 -2.63
CA ALA A 9 -7.60 0.27 -2.37
C ALA A 9 -8.95 0.93 -2.68
N THR A 10 -9.30 1.02 -3.96
CA THR A 10 -10.58 1.62 -4.39
C THR A 10 -11.60 0.60 -4.90
N THR A 11 -11.20 -0.66 -5.04
CA THR A 11 -12.04 -1.75 -5.55
C THR A 11 -11.83 -3.01 -4.71
N ARG A 12 -12.55 -4.11 -5.00
CA ARG A 12 -12.36 -5.42 -4.36
C ARG A 12 -11.04 -6.11 -4.76
N THR A 13 -10.00 -5.34 -5.01
CA THR A 13 -8.67 -5.82 -5.35
C THR A 13 -7.64 -5.07 -4.51
N SER A 14 -6.61 -5.76 -4.06
CA SER A 14 -5.43 -5.12 -3.49
C SER A 14 -4.51 -4.74 -4.64
N ASP A 15 -4.62 -3.50 -5.08
CA ASP A 15 -3.81 -2.96 -6.16
C ASP A 15 -2.58 -2.28 -5.59
N PHE A 16 -1.45 -2.46 -6.24
CA PHE A 16 -0.23 -1.73 -5.90
C PHE A 16 0.61 -1.44 -7.13
N VAL A 17 1.31 -0.33 -7.07
CA VAL A 17 2.20 0.14 -8.13
C VAL A 17 3.59 0.33 -7.56
N VAL A 18 4.56 -0.21 -8.25
CA VAL A 18 5.97 0.08 -8.00
C VAL A 18 6.55 0.72 -9.26
N SER A 19 7.30 1.78 -9.08
CA SER A 19 7.98 2.45 -10.20
C SER A 19 9.43 2.75 -9.90
N VAL A 20 10.27 2.65 -10.90
CA VAL A 20 11.63 3.19 -10.89
C VAL A 20 11.69 4.29 -11.92
N LYS A 21 12.24 5.44 -11.53
CA LYS A 21 12.47 6.56 -12.44
C LYS A 21 13.93 6.96 -12.36
N THR A 22 14.57 7.11 -13.52
CA THR A 22 15.89 7.71 -13.66
C THR A 22 15.80 9.24 -13.69
N GLU A 23 16.71 9.94 -14.30
CA GLU A 23 16.74 11.41 -14.42
C GLU A 23 15.39 12.01 -14.90
N PRO A 24 15.14 13.33 -14.72
CA PRO A 24 13.88 13.96 -15.10
C PRO A 24 13.39 13.65 -16.51
N ASP A 25 14.31 13.51 -17.46
CA ASP A 25 14.03 13.15 -18.85
C ASP A 25 14.38 11.71 -19.17
N GLY A 26 14.65 10.89 -18.15
CA GLY A 26 15.04 9.50 -18.29
C GLY A 26 13.87 8.55 -18.43
N THR A 27 14.19 7.29 -18.66
CA THR A 27 13.22 6.19 -18.74
C THR A 27 12.59 5.93 -17.37
N SER A 28 11.31 5.57 -17.38
CA SER A 28 10.59 5.12 -16.18
C SER A 28 10.01 3.73 -16.42
N TRP A 29 10.10 2.87 -15.43
CA TRP A 29 9.52 1.53 -15.44
C TRP A 29 8.43 1.43 -14.38
N PHE A 30 7.35 0.73 -14.67
CA PHE A 30 6.21 0.59 -13.79
C PHE A 30 5.80 -0.89 -13.70
N SER A 31 5.58 -1.37 -12.50
CA SER A 31 4.94 -2.66 -12.23
C SER A 31 3.56 -2.39 -11.61
N LEU A 32 2.51 -2.78 -12.31
CA LEU A 32 1.11 -2.62 -11.89
C LEU A 32 0.57 -4.00 -11.53
N ASN A 33 0.13 -4.17 -10.31
CA ASN A 33 -0.29 -5.47 -9.80
C ASN A 33 -1.65 -5.40 -9.13
N SER A 34 -2.43 -6.48 -9.28
CA SER A 34 -3.74 -6.65 -8.64
C SER A 34 -3.88 -8.06 -8.10
N ASP A 35 -4.40 -8.20 -6.88
CA ASP A 35 -4.75 -9.49 -6.30
C ASP A 35 -6.21 -9.48 -5.84
N GLY A 36 -7.11 -9.95 -6.69
CA GLY A 36 -8.55 -10.02 -6.41
C GLY A 36 -8.90 -10.98 -5.26
N SER A 37 -8.04 -11.94 -4.92
CA SER A 37 -8.25 -12.84 -3.78
C SER A 37 -8.16 -12.11 -2.43
N ARG A 38 -7.59 -10.91 -2.41
CA ARG A 38 -7.36 -10.06 -1.24
C ARG A 38 -8.29 -8.85 -1.16
N GLY A 39 -9.29 -8.78 -2.03
CA GLY A 39 -10.21 -7.65 -2.12
C GLY A 39 -11.01 -7.36 -0.86
N ASP A 40 -11.13 -8.32 0.04
CA ASP A 40 -11.82 -8.15 1.33
C ASP A 40 -10.94 -7.59 2.45
N LEU A 41 -9.62 -7.40 2.22
CA LEU A 41 -8.71 -6.89 3.26
C LEU A 41 -8.91 -5.40 3.57
N ILE A 42 -9.24 -4.61 2.55
CA ILE A 42 -9.56 -3.18 2.69
C ILE A 42 -10.75 -2.89 1.80
N LYS A 43 -11.85 -2.40 2.37
CA LYS A 43 -13.05 -2.12 1.60
C LYS A 43 -14.01 -1.15 2.31
N ILE A 44 -14.94 -0.61 1.54
CA ILE A 44 -16.17 0.01 2.00
C ILE A 44 -17.31 -0.81 1.39
N ASN A 45 -18.21 -1.33 2.20
CA ASN A 45 -19.28 -2.21 1.71
C ASN A 45 -20.44 -1.43 1.09
N GLY A 46 -20.88 -0.35 1.74
CA GLY A 46 -22.04 0.45 1.37
C GLY A 46 -21.69 1.76 0.69
N GLY A 47 -22.71 2.49 0.24
CA GLY A 47 -22.57 3.78 -0.43
C GLY A 47 -22.25 3.71 -1.93
N GLY A 48 -22.09 2.50 -2.48
CA GLY A 48 -21.80 2.27 -3.90
C GLY A 48 -22.94 1.65 -4.66
N TYR A 49 -22.74 1.35 -5.95
CA TYR A 49 -23.78 0.84 -6.83
C TYR A 49 -24.38 -0.51 -6.39
N ARG A 50 -23.56 -1.41 -5.81
CA ARG A 50 -24.02 -2.74 -5.37
C ARG A 50 -24.83 -2.70 -4.08
N MET A 51 -24.56 -1.73 -3.23
CA MET A 51 -25.24 -1.48 -1.96
C MET A 51 -25.40 0.03 -1.82
N PRO A 52 -26.42 0.63 -2.45
CA PRO A 52 -26.67 2.06 -2.38
C PRO A 52 -26.82 2.56 -0.95
N SER A 53 -26.52 3.81 -0.72
CA SER A 53 -26.71 4.46 0.57
C SER A 53 -28.17 4.38 1.03
N SER A 54 -28.37 3.99 2.28
CA SER A 54 -29.68 3.88 2.91
C SER A 54 -29.57 4.08 4.43
N PRO A 55 -30.70 4.28 5.14
CA PRO A 55 -30.70 4.32 6.60
C PRO A 55 -30.08 3.05 7.24
N GLU A 56 -30.22 1.90 6.59
CA GLU A 56 -29.65 0.62 7.04
C GLU A 56 -28.14 0.58 6.88
N THR A 57 -27.60 1.05 5.74
CA THR A 57 -26.14 1.08 5.49
C THR A 57 -25.42 2.11 6.32
N LEU A 58 -26.10 3.18 6.72
CA LEU A 58 -25.59 4.22 7.61
C LEU A 58 -25.67 3.85 9.10
N ARG A 59 -26.45 2.82 9.46
CA ARG A 59 -26.62 2.42 10.86
C ARG A 59 -25.32 1.86 11.42
N GLU A 60 -24.84 2.46 12.50
CA GLU A 60 -23.70 1.98 13.24
C GLU A 60 -24.04 0.72 14.03
N LYS A 61 -23.11 -0.24 14.04
CA LYS A 61 -23.19 -1.50 14.78
C LYS A 61 -21.82 -1.93 15.27
N VAL A 62 -21.78 -2.74 16.32
CA VAL A 62 -20.55 -3.42 16.76
C VAL A 62 -20.16 -4.44 15.68
N VAL A 63 -18.94 -4.39 15.20
CA VAL A 63 -18.48 -5.18 14.04
C VAL A 63 -17.44 -6.25 14.40
N ASP A 64 -16.89 -6.23 15.61
CA ASP A 64 -15.91 -7.21 16.07
C ASP A 64 -15.95 -7.39 17.60
N GLU A 65 -15.17 -8.37 18.08
CA GLU A 65 -15.05 -8.71 19.51
C GLU A 65 -14.40 -7.63 20.39
N TYR A 66 -13.74 -6.65 19.77
CA TYR A 66 -13.12 -5.51 20.47
C TYR A 66 -14.10 -4.34 20.67
N GLY A 67 -15.33 -4.47 20.22
CA GLY A 67 -16.35 -3.44 20.36
C GLY A 67 -16.22 -2.28 19.39
N ASN A 68 -15.49 -2.43 18.29
CA ASN A 68 -15.41 -1.41 17.26
C ASN A 68 -16.80 -1.19 16.64
N ILE A 69 -17.18 0.08 16.54
CA ILE A 69 -18.49 0.49 16.00
C ILE A 69 -18.28 1.08 14.60
N ARG A 70 -19.02 0.57 13.61
CA ARG A 70 -18.96 1.04 12.21
C ARG A 70 -20.29 0.85 11.52
N SER A 71 -20.51 1.68 10.49
CA SER A 71 -21.55 1.47 9.48
C SER A 71 -20.96 0.74 8.26
N GLU A 72 -21.83 0.30 7.34
CA GLU A 72 -21.38 -0.31 6.07
C GLU A 72 -20.71 0.71 5.13
N GLU A 73 -20.91 2.01 5.37
CA GLU A 73 -20.34 3.10 4.57
C GLU A 73 -19.01 3.63 5.12
N GLN A 74 -18.50 3.02 6.19
CA GLN A 74 -17.18 3.33 6.75
C GLN A 74 -16.14 2.31 6.30
N GLY A 75 -14.87 2.78 6.21
CA GLY A 75 -13.75 1.95 5.81
C GLY A 75 -13.52 0.78 6.78
N TYR A 76 -13.35 -0.39 6.21
CA TYR A 76 -12.97 -1.62 6.91
C TYR A 76 -11.58 -2.08 6.48
N MET A 77 -10.74 -2.46 7.42
CA MET A 77 -9.39 -2.96 7.15
C MET A 77 -9.02 -4.10 8.11
N GLN A 78 -8.60 -5.21 7.55
CA GLN A 78 -7.97 -6.31 8.28
C GLN A 78 -6.47 -6.04 8.41
N GLY A 79 -6.08 -5.26 9.42
CA GLY A 79 -4.72 -4.70 9.51
C GLY A 79 -3.61 -5.74 9.51
N ALA A 80 -3.78 -6.87 10.22
CA ALA A 80 -2.80 -7.95 10.26
C ALA A 80 -2.61 -8.62 8.89
N ASP A 81 -3.70 -8.87 8.17
CA ASP A 81 -3.63 -9.50 6.84
C ASP A 81 -3.09 -8.55 5.77
N VAL A 82 -3.46 -7.26 5.86
CA VAL A 82 -2.86 -6.21 5.03
C VAL A 82 -1.35 -6.12 5.26
N PHE A 83 -0.93 -6.13 6.52
CA PHE A 83 0.49 -6.15 6.87
C PHE A 83 1.20 -7.36 6.27
N ASN A 84 0.68 -8.58 6.47
CA ASN A 84 1.22 -9.82 5.93
C ASN A 84 1.31 -9.80 4.39
N PHE A 85 0.30 -9.22 3.74
CA PHE A 85 0.31 -9.04 2.29
C PHE A 85 1.47 -8.12 1.86
N VAL A 86 1.57 -6.94 2.45
CA VAL A 86 2.58 -5.93 2.10
C VAL A 86 3.99 -6.46 2.29
N ILE A 87 4.31 -7.05 3.45
CA ILE A 87 5.69 -7.54 3.72
C ILE A 87 6.11 -8.71 2.86
N ARG A 88 5.16 -9.40 2.22
CA ARG A 88 5.42 -10.51 1.30
C ARG A 88 5.53 -10.05 -0.15
N GLU A 89 4.53 -9.32 -0.62
CA GLU A 89 4.39 -9.02 -2.06
C GLU A 89 5.26 -7.83 -2.50
N ILE A 90 5.35 -6.77 -1.69
CA ILE A 90 6.10 -5.57 -2.08
C ILE A 90 7.61 -5.85 -2.30
N PRO A 91 8.33 -6.53 -1.40
CA PRO A 91 9.73 -6.85 -1.67
C PRO A 91 9.97 -7.71 -2.90
N ARG A 92 9.02 -8.58 -3.21
CA ARG A 92 9.04 -9.44 -4.41
C ARG A 92 8.95 -8.60 -5.68
N ASP A 93 8.00 -7.69 -5.69
CA ASP A 93 7.73 -6.86 -6.86
C ASP A 93 8.84 -5.83 -7.09
N ILE A 94 9.37 -5.24 -6.02
CA ILE A 94 10.53 -4.33 -6.10
C ILE A 94 11.73 -5.05 -6.74
N LYS A 95 12.04 -6.28 -6.31
CA LYS A 95 13.13 -7.05 -6.89
C LYS A 95 12.89 -7.38 -8.36
N ARG A 96 11.69 -7.82 -8.69
CA ARG A 96 11.30 -8.12 -10.08
C ARG A 96 11.40 -6.88 -10.97
N LEU A 97 11.00 -5.72 -10.47
CA LEU A 97 11.11 -4.48 -11.20
C LEU A 97 12.58 -4.06 -11.41
N ALA A 98 13.42 -4.20 -10.39
CA ALA A 98 14.85 -3.94 -10.50
C ALA A 98 15.52 -4.86 -11.53
N GLU A 99 15.22 -6.16 -11.49
CA GLU A 99 15.70 -7.14 -12.49
C GLU A 99 15.24 -6.77 -13.91
N TRP A 100 13.98 -6.41 -14.07
CA TRP A 100 13.42 -6.06 -15.38
C TRP A 100 13.96 -4.74 -15.93
N SER A 101 14.12 -3.72 -15.08
CA SER A 101 14.67 -2.43 -15.49
C SER A 101 16.19 -2.46 -15.74
N GLY A 102 16.89 -3.44 -15.17
CA GLY A 102 18.35 -3.50 -15.16
C GLY A 102 19.00 -2.54 -14.15
N GLU A 103 18.20 -1.89 -13.30
CA GLU A 103 18.69 -0.93 -12.32
C GLU A 103 19.19 -1.62 -11.04
N ASP A 104 20.32 -1.14 -10.52
CA ASP A 104 20.81 -1.59 -9.22
C ASP A 104 19.97 -0.98 -8.09
N LEU A 105 19.21 -1.84 -7.41
CA LEU A 105 18.37 -1.41 -6.29
C LEU A 105 19.16 -0.68 -5.20
N GLN A 106 20.44 -1.04 -4.99
CA GLN A 106 21.27 -0.39 -3.96
C GLN A 106 21.87 0.94 -4.44
N GLY A 107 21.91 1.16 -5.74
CA GLY A 107 22.42 2.38 -6.38
C GLY A 107 21.42 3.53 -6.48
N LEU A 108 20.15 3.33 -6.11
CA LEU A 108 19.13 4.37 -6.19
C LEU A 108 19.36 5.47 -5.15
N ASP A 109 19.10 6.73 -5.53
CA ASP A 109 19.28 7.90 -4.65
C ASP A 109 18.20 7.98 -3.58
N TYR A 110 16.96 7.61 -3.90
CA TYR A 110 15.83 7.68 -2.97
C TYR A 110 14.86 6.50 -3.13
N TYR A 111 14.26 6.12 -1.99
CA TYR A 111 13.17 5.12 -1.90
C TYR A 111 11.96 5.79 -1.27
N VAL A 112 10.97 6.12 -2.08
CA VAL A 112 9.77 6.83 -1.63
C VAL A 112 8.64 5.83 -1.41
N PHE A 113 8.42 5.45 -0.16
CA PHE A 113 7.34 4.55 0.22
C PHE A 113 6.05 5.30 0.53
N HIS A 114 4.92 4.62 0.37
CA HIS A 114 3.65 5.09 0.92
C HIS A 114 3.77 5.28 2.44
N GLN A 115 3.29 6.41 2.95
CA GLN A 115 3.52 6.83 4.33
C GLN A 115 2.42 6.35 5.30
N ALA A 116 1.88 5.14 5.10
CA ALA A 116 0.80 4.59 5.93
C ALA A 116 1.25 4.21 7.34
N ASN A 117 2.42 3.63 7.47
CA ASN A 117 2.91 3.07 8.73
C ASN A 117 4.43 2.97 8.74
N ASN A 118 5.05 3.63 9.74
CA ASN A 118 6.51 3.64 9.86
C ASN A 118 7.11 2.24 10.11
N PHE A 119 6.39 1.36 10.79
CA PHE A 119 6.85 -0.01 11.03
C PHE A 119 6.98 -0.81 9.73
N ILE A 120 6.02 -0.67 8.81
CA ILE A 120 6.08 -1.27 7.47
C ILE A 120 7.30 -0.75 6.70
N ASN A 121 7.49 0.57 6.65
CA ASN A 121 8.59 1.17 5.91
C ASN A 121 9.95 0.73 6.45
N THR A 122 10.11 0.69 7.78
CA THR A 122 11.31 0.19 8.44
C THR A 122 11.56 -1.29 8.14
N TYR A 123 10.50 -2.10 8.14
CA TYR A 123 10.62 -3.52 7.79
C TYR A 123 11.06 -3.74 6.35
N LEU A 124 10.45 -3.01 5.39
CA LEU A 124 10.82 -3.08 3.97
C LEU A 124 12.28 -2.65 3.75
N ALA A 125 12.70 -1.56 4.38
CA ALA A 125 14.07 -1.09 4.34
C ALA A 125 15.06 -2.17 4.77
N LYS A 126 14.84 -2.80 5.92
CA LYS A 126 15.68 -3.89 6.44
C LYS A 126 15.66 -5.10 5.52
N LYS A 127 14.48 -5.53 5.05
CA LYS A 127 14.33 -6.72 4.21
C LYS A 127 15.03 -6.57 2.85
N LEU A 128 15.01 -5.39 2.30
CA LEU A 128 15.63 -5.06 1.02
C LEU A 128 17.08 -4.54 1.18
N ARG A 129 17.55 -4.38 2.42
CA ARG A 129 18.89 -3.86 2.76
C ARG A 129 19.13 -2.45 2.20
N LEU A 130 18.08 -1.61 2.25
CA LEU A 130 18.14 -0.23 1.76
C LEU A 130 18.78 0.69 2.80
N ASP A 131 19.45 1.70 2.33
CA ASP A 131 19.99 2.77 3.16
C ASP A 131 18.85 3.63 3.73
N ALA A 132 18.73 3.66 5.05
CA ALA A 132 17.67 4.40 5.74
C ALA A 132 17.73 5.92 5.51
N GLU A 133 18.91 6.48 5.24
CA GLU A 133 19.09 7.91 4.95
C GLU A 133 18.48 8.30 3.61
N ARG A 134 18.31 7.34 2.71
CA ARG A 134 17.67 7.51 1.40
C ARG A 134 16.16 7.27 1.41
N ILE A 135 15.56 7.03 2.58
CA ILE A 135 14.11 6.79 2.74
C ILE A 135 13.47 7.99 3.44
N PRO A 136 12.96 8.97 2.68
CA PRO A 136 12.28 10.11 3.27
C PRO A 136 11.01 9.67 4.00
N SER A 137 10.78 10.22 5.19
CA SER A 137 9.58 9.95 5.97
C SER A 137 8.94 11.24 6.47
N THR A 138 7.62 11.33 6.31
CA THR A 138 6.79 12.41 6.81
C THR A 138 5.98 12.03 8.04
N ILE A 139 5.88 10.72 8.34
CA ILE A 139 5.00 10.16 9.36
C ILE A 139 5.23 10.78 10.74
N ALA A 140 6.50 10.97 11.14
CA ALA A 140 6.83 11.52 12.45
C ALA A 140 6.41 12.98 12.65
N LYS A 141 6.27 13.75 11.53
CA LYS A 141 5.96 15.20 11.59
C LYS A 141 4.50 15.47 11.25
N PHE A 142 3.94 14.75 10.31
CA PHE A 142 2.64 15.08 9.71
C PHE A 142 1.62 13.93 9.78
N GLY A 143 2.05 12.73 10.19
CA GLY A 143 1.23 11.52 10.14
C GLY A 143 1.06 10.98 8.72
N ASN A 144 0.00 10.20 8.54
CA ASN A 144 -0.39 9.65 7.24
C ASN A 144 -1.35 10.59 6.52
#